data_1f0f521d00762f779b0489be80603d63
#
_entry.id   1f0f521d00762f779b0489be80603d63
#
_cell.length_a   1.000
_cell.length_b   1.000
_cell.length_c   1.000
_cell.angle_alpha   90.00
_cell.angle_beta   90.00
_cell.angle_gamma   90.00
#
_symmetry.space_group_name_H-M   'P 1'
#
loop_
_entity.id
_entity.type
_entity.pdbx_description
1 polymer ?
#
loop_
_entity_poly.entity_id
_entity_poly.type
_entity_poly.pdbx_seq_one_letter_code
_entity_poly.pdbx_strand_id
1 'polypeptide(L)'
;FEFYEACVDLGGRRIIKKKIQLSKKGRANRDKDNELYELVLLAINYEGYKNLINLVTRSQLEWYYNGRPRIDFELLEEYHENIIALSGSMYGEISQHIITGKSDEYICERINYYTSLFGKDRYYLELQEHPDRPMQAQINENILRLSKIHGYEYVATNNSYYLTPDDAGVQDMMSAVASGRALDDPDRATLMNGDYSVRPDREMEELFVYAPRAYENSAKIADMIDLHIDHGGYKIPVFPLSEKESEEYSKYLASIPTKNTETTTFQSLPSEEWLLRTLCIEWLNHRYDFDISPIDQDILLHKIVITKSEKKISDRSVEELYTLAESYYSPEKIELISSWDNRKKDIIRRLEYELSVVELMGFNGYFCIVADFIRYGK
;
A
#
# COMPACT_ATOMS: atom_id res chain seq x y z
N PHE A 1 10.21 -13.53 1.35
CA PHE A 1 9.33 -12.45 1.86
C PHE A 1 10.23 -11.39 2.46
N GLU A 2 10.49 -10.32 1.70
CA GLU A 2 11.16 -9.14 2.23
C GLU A 2 10.12 -8.32 3.00
N PHE A 3 10.25 -8.29 4.32
CA PHE A 3 9.40 -7.47 5.17
C PHE A 3 9.67 -5.99 4.93
N TYR A 4 8.62 -5.20 4.68
CA TYR A 4 8.66 -3.76 4.86
C TYR A 4 8.74 -3.48 6.35
N GLU A 5 9.91 -3.12 6.85
CA GLU A 5 10.02 -2.58 8.21
C GLU A 5 9.47 -1.15 8.19
N ALA A 6 8.22 -0.98 8.56
CA ALA A 6 7.69 0.32 8.90
C ALA A 6 7.95 0.54 10.39
N CYS A 7 8.98 1.30 10.73
CA CYS A 7 9.14 1.81 12.09
C CYS A 7 8.24 3.03 12.26
N VAL A 8 7.45 3.07 13.32
CA VAL A 8 6.65 4.24 13.71
C VAL A 8 7.44 4.95 14.78
N ASP A 9 7.77 6.25 14.59
CA ASP A 9 8.33 7.06 15.65
C ASP A 9 7.24 7.41 16.71
N LEU A 10 7.67 7.89 17.88
CA LEU A 10 6.77 8.30 18.98
C LEU A 10 5.82 9.47 18.60
N GLY A 11 6.04 10.13 17.47
CA GLY A 11 5.20 11.20 16.91
C GLY A 11 4.17 10.73 15.87
N GLY A 12 4.07 9.41 15.58
CA GLY A 12 3.16 8.87 14.59
C GLY A 12 3.61 9.02 13.14
N ARG A 13 4.82 9.50 12.88
CA ARG A 13 5.43 9.55 11.55
C ARG A 13 5.81 8.13 11.10
N ARG A 14 5.69 7.86 9.82
CA ARG A 14 6.05 6.55 9.27
C ARG A 14 7.41 6.61 8.61
N ILE A 15 8.34 5.80 9.12
CA ILE A 15 9.64 5.60 8.49
C ILE A 15 9.52 4.38 7.58
N ILE A 16 9.64 4.59 6.28
CA ILE A 16 9.67 3.50 5.31
C ILE A 16 11.13 3.22 4.98
N LYS A 17 11.57 2.07 5.46
CA LYS A 17 12.92 1.53 5.27
C LYS A 17 12.85 0.40 4.25
N LYS A 18 13.77 0.40 3.30
CA LYS A 18 13.95 -0.70 2.34
C LYS A 18 15.41 -1.11 2.27
N LYS A 19 15.67 -2.39 2.46
CA LYS A 19 16.95 -3.01 2.10
C LYS A 19 16.93 -3.38 0.63
N ILE A 20 17.91 -2.90 -0.14
CA ILE A 20 18.02 -3.12 -1.57
C ILE A 20 19.33 -3.83 -1.87
N GLN A 21 19.30 -4.77 -2.82
CA GLN A 21 20.49 -5.44 -3.33
C GLN A 21 21.07 -4.62 -4.48
N LEU A 22 22.27 -4.08 -4.28
CA LEU A 22 23.00 -3.27 -5.26
C LEU A 22 23.96 -4.14 -6.04
N SER A 23 23.85 -4.14 -7.36
CA SER A 23 24.73 -4.83 -8.30
C SER A 23 25.80 -3.88 -8.81
N LYS A 24 27.08 -4.27 -8.73
CA LYS A 24 28.21 -3.47 -9.19
C LYS A 24 28.32 -3.38 -10.71
N LYS A 25 27.76 -4.37 -11.43
CA LYS A 25 27.83 -4.44 -12.89
C LYS A 25 26.50 -4.09 -13.50
N GLY A 26 26.51 -3.16 -14.46
CA GLY A 26 25.32 -2.74 -15.20
C GLY A 26 24.65 -3.89 -15.96
N ARG A 27 23.47 -3.62 -16.51
CA ARG A 27 22.53 -4.57 -17.15
C ARG A 27 23.18 -5.52 -18.17
N ALA A 28 24.18 -5.07 -18.91
CA ALA A 28 24.88 -5.86 -19.94
C ALA A 28 25.74 -7.02 -19.39
N ASN A 29 26.13 -6.97 -18.10
CA ASN A 29 27.01 -7.96 -17.46
C ASN A 29 26.38 -8.65 -16.24
N ARG A 30 25.09 -8.54 -16.02
CA ARG A 30 24.37 -9.08 -14.85
C ARG A 30 24.60 -10.58 -14.61
N ASP A 31 24.80 -11.36 -15.68
CA ASP A 31 24.98 -12.81 -15.61
C ASP A 31 26.34 -13.23 -15.02
N LYS A 32 27.27 -12.29 -14.89
CA LYS A 32 28.62 -12.49 -14.34
C LYS A 32 28.81 -11.82 -12.99
N ASP A 33 27.76 -11.17 -12.44
CA ASP A 33 27.85 -10.42 -11.21
C ASP A 33 27.39 -11.26 -10.03
N ASN A 34 28.36 -11.74 -9.25
CA ASN A 34 28.14 -12.42 -7.98
C ASN A 34 28.31 -11.50 -6.77
N GLU A 35 28.72 -10.22 -6.99
CA GLU A 35 28.92 -9.24 -5.93
C GLU A 35 27.63 -8.44 -5.73
N LEU A 36 26.86 -8.81 -4.71
CA LEU A 36 25.64 -8.11 -4.29
C LEU A 36 25.88 -7.49 -2.93
N TYR A 37 25.56 -6.21 -2.79
CA TYR A 37 25.71 -5.46 -1.56
C TYR A 37 24.36 -4.97 -1.04
N GLU A 38 24.17 -5.00 0.26
CA GLU A 38 23.01 -4.38 0.89
C GLU A 38 23.19 -2.86 0.97
N LEU A 39 22.12 -2.12 0.63
CA LEU A 39 22.00 -0.71 0.87
C LEU A 39 20.63 -0.45 1.53
N VAL A 40 20.61 0.34 2.59
CA VAL A 40 19.37 0.70 3.29
C VAL A 40 18.96 2.09 2.85
N LEU A 41 17.71 2.24 2.41
CA LEU A 41 17.15 3.49 1.92
C LEU A 41 15.93 3.89 2.76
N LEU A 42 15.84 5.17 3.15
CA LEU A 42 14.77 5.75 3.91
C LEU A 42 14.17 6.93 3.14
N ALA A 43 12.87 6.94 2.94
CA ALA A 43 12.19 8.07 2.30
C ALA A 43 12.03 9.24 3.28
N ILE A 44 12.48 10.43 2.90
CA ILE A 44 12.33 11.65 3.71
C ILE A 44 10.89 12.14 3.68
N ASN A 45 10.24 12.09 2.50
CA ASN A 45 8.91 12.61 2.25
C ASN A 45 8.19 11.77 1.17
N TYR A 46 7.03 12.23 0.72
CA TYR A 46 6.22 11.49 -0.27
C TYR A 46 6.93 11.35 -1.62
N GLU A 47 7.73 12.32 -2.07
CA GLU A 47 8.51 12.21 -3.31
C GLU A 47 9.61 11.15 -3.17
N GLY A 48 10.34 11.12 -2.04
CA GLY A 48 11.28 10.05 -1.73
C GLY A 48 10.61 8.68 -1.67
N TYR A 49 9.37 8.60 -1.17
CA TYR A 49 8.60 7.36 -1.18
C TYR A 49 8.26 6.89 -2.60
N LYS A 50 7.89 7.80 -3.51
CA LYS A 50 7.71 7.47 -4.94
C LYS A 50 9.00 6.95 -5.57
N ASN A 51 10.14 7.57 -5.25
CA ASN A 51 11.44 7.11 -5.73
C ASN A 51 11.77 5.69 -5.23
N LEU A 52 11.49 5.38 -3.97
CA LEU A 52 11.61 4.00 -3.46
C LEU A 52 10.69 3.02 -4.18
N ILE A 53 9.44 3.40 -4.46
CA ILE A 53 8.51 2.57 -5.25
C ILE A 53 9.09 2.29 -6.64
N ASN A 54 9.63 3.30 -7.32
CA ASN A 54 10.24 3.15 -8.64
C ASN A 54 11.45 2.21 -8.60
N LEU A 55 12.37 2.40 -7.64
CA LEU A 55 13.52 1.51 -7.44
C LEU A 55 13.08 0.07 -7.24
N VAL A 56 12.11 -0.18 -6.34
CA VAL A 56 11.60 -1.53 -6.06
C VAL A 56 10.90 -2.12 -7.29
N THR A 57 10.04 -1.36 -7.95
CA THR A 57 9.29 -1.82 -9.13
C THR A 57 10.25 -2.21 -10.26
N ARG A 58 11.19 -1.33 -10.59
CA ARG A 58 12.16 -1.60 -11.67
C ARG A 58 13.12 -2.73 -11.30
N SER A 59 13.49 -2.88 -10.02
CA SER A 59 14.30 -4.01 -9.57
C SER A 59 13.60 -5.35 -9.82
N GLN A 60 12.28 -5.41 -9.67
CA GLN A 60 11.48 -6.61 -9.91
C GLN A 60 11.23 -6.87 -11.40
N LEU A 61 10.93 -5.84 -12.17
CA LEU A 61 10.54 -5.98 -13.58
C LEU A 61 11.73 -6.08 -14.53
N GLU A 62 12.80 -5.33 -14.27
CA GLU A 62 13.91 -5.16 -15.22
C GLU A 62 15.20 -5.86 -14.75
N TRP A 63 15.40 -5.96 -13.42
CA TRP A 63 16.67 -6.38 -12.82
C TRP A 63 16.56 -7.66 -11.96
N TYR A 64 15.44 -8.37 -12.07
CA TYR A 64 15.26 -9.64 -11.37
C TYR A 64 16.17 -10.70 -12.00
N TYR A 65 17.09 -11.27 -11.20
CA TYR A 65 18.01 -12.27 -11.66
C TYR A 65 18.35 -13.28 -10.56
N ASN A 66 18.37 -14.56 -10.92
CA ASN A 66 18.69 -15.66 -10.04
C ASN A 66 17.91 -15.63 -8.71
N GLY A 67 16.60 -15.40 -8.79
CA GLY A 67 15.71 -15.39 -7.63
C GLY A 67 15.73 -14.11 -6.79
N ARG A 68 16.48 -13.07 -7.20
CA ARG A 68 16.64 -11.84 -6.41
C ARG A 68 16.46 -10.58 -7.25
N PRO A 69 15.64 -9.60 -6.77
CA PRO A 69 15.58 -8.27 -7.35
C PRO A 69 16.84 -7.49 -7.00
N ARG A 70 17.35 -6.69 -7.92
CA ARG A 70 18.55 -5.88 -7.78
C ARG A 70 18.34 -4.49 -8.37
N ILE A 71 19.23 -3.57 -8.02
CA ILE A 71 19.42 -2.31 -8.73
C ILE A 71 20.89 -2.14 -9.06
N ASP A 72 21.18 -1.28 -10.02
CA ASP A 72 22.54 -0.81 -10.28
C ASP A 72 22.72 0.66 -9.87
N PHE A 73 23.93 1.16 -10.10
CA PHE A 73 24.25 2.56 -9.77
C PHE A 73 23.51 3.56 -10.67
N GLU A 74 23.26 3.23 -11.94
CA GLU A 74 22.53 4.13 -12.87
C GLU A 74 21.08 4.32 -12.37
N LEU A 75 20.43 3.25 -11.97
CA LEU A 75 19.08 3.31 -11.42
C LEU A 75 19.05 4.06 -10.07
N LEU A 76 20.07 3.85 -9.22
CA LEU A 76 20.19 4.55 -7.96
C LEU A 76 20.39 6.06 -8.18
N GLU A 77 21.19 6.45 -9.17
CA GLU A 77 21.41 7.85 -9.54
C GLU A 77 20.14 8.51 -10.09
N GLU A 78 19.29 7.76 -10.79
CA GLU A 78 18.00 8.26 -11.31
C GLU A 78 17.00 8.58 -10.20
N TYR A 79 16.99 7.80 -9.09
CA TYR A 79 15.95 7.86 -8.05
C TYR A 79 16.48 8.14 -6.62
N HIS A 80 17.63 8.82 -6.48
CA HIS A 80 18.26 9.08 -5.18
C HIS A 80 17.66 10.29 -4.41
N GLU A 81 16.90 11.15 -5.07
CA GLU A 81 16.40 12.37 -4.45
C GLU A 81 15.41 12.11 -3.32
N ASN A 82 15.46 12.93 -2.26
CA ASN A 82 14.63 12.81 -1.06
C ASN A 82 14.74 11.46 -0.34
N ILE A 83 15.92 10.85 -0.42
CA ILE A 83 16.26 9.59 0.24
C ILE A 83 17.46 9.80 1.16
N ILE A 84 17.42 9.18 2.34
CA ILE A 84 18.56 8.95 3.21
C ILE A 84 19.05 7.53 2.95
N ALA A 85 20.35 7.34 2.80
CA ALA A 85 20.95 6.04 2.62
C ALA A 85 21.85 5.66 3.80
N LEU A 86 21.77 4.41 4.26
CA LEU A 86 22.68 3.81 5.22
C LEU A 86 23.52 2.74 4.53
N SER A 87 24.78 2.63 4.94
CA SER A 87 25.76 1.75 4.26
C SER A 87 25.42 0.24 4.27
N GLY A 88 24.38 -0.13 5.01
CA GLY A 88 23.97 -1.53 5.18
C GLY A 88 24.75 -2.25 6.30
N SER A 89 24.31 -3.47 6.57
CA SER A 89 24.89 -4.34 7.57
C SER A 89 26.32 -4.81 7.17
N MET A 90 26.80 -5.88 7.79
CA MET A 90 28.05 -6.54 7.36
C MET A 90 28.03 -6.95 5.86
N TYR A 91 26.85 -7.03 5.23
CA TYR A 91 26.69 -7.32 3.80
C TYR A 91 26.66 -6.07 2.91
N GLY A 92 26.78 -4.88 3.48
CA GLY A 92 26.91 -3.63 2.73
C GLY A 92 28.26 -3.49 2.03
N GLU A 93 28.32 -2.68 0.95
CA GLU A 93 29.56 -2.53 0.14
C GLU A 93 30.76 -2.10 0.98
N ILE A 94 30.58 -1.10 1.83
CA ILE A 94 31.66 -0.56 2.66
C ILE A 94 32.17 -1.63 3.65
N SER A 95 31.26 -2.31 4.34
CA SER A 95 31.57 -3.39 5.27
C SER A 95 32.32 -4.54 4.57
N GLN A 96 31.88 -4.93 3.39
CA GLN A 96 32.53 -6.00 2.61
C GLN A 96 33.92 -5.60 2.15
N HIS A 97 34.16 -4.33 1.81
CA HIS A 97 35.51 -3.87 1.47
C HIS A 97 36.43 -3.82 2.68
N ILE A 98 35.93 -3.52 3.87
CA ILE A 98 36.69 -3.62 5.12
C ILE A 98 37.05 -5.09 5.40
N ILE A 99 36.07 -6.00 5.33
CA ILE A 99 36.31 -7.45 5.59
C ILE A 99 37.33 -8.04 4.61
N THR A 100 37.25 -7.65 3.34
CA THR A 100 38.14 -8.18 2.29
C THR A 100 39.49 -7.46 2.24
N GLY A 101 39.79 -6.54 3.16
CA GLY A 101 41.07 -5.87 3.28
C GLY A 101 41.40 -4.91 2.13
N LYS A 102 40.40 -4.25 1.55
CA LYS A 102 40.65 -3.17 0.57
C LYS A 102 41.36 -2.00 1.23
N SER A 103 42.13 -1.23 0.44
CA SER A 103 42.86 -0.07 0.97
C SER A 103 41.88 1.03 1.46
N ASP A 104 42.34 1.84 2.42
CA ASP A 104 41.56 2.97 2.93
C ASP A 104 41.19 3.93 1.82
N GLU A 105 42.07 4.20 0.88
CA GLU A 105 41.82 5.08 -0.27
C GLU A 105 40.63 4.58 -1.10
N TYR A 106 40.59 3.28 -1.37
CA TYR A 106 39.48 2.69 -2.13
C TYR A 106 38.18 2.75 -1.35
N ILE A 107 38.19 2.46 -0.06
CA ILE A 107 37.01 2.53 0.81
C ILE A 107 36.51 3.97 0.86
N CYS A 108 37.39 4.95 1.05
CA CYS A 108 37.04 6.37 1.06
C CYS A 108 36.48 6.86 -0.27
N GLU A 109 37.00 6.37 -1.42
CA GLU A 109 36.43 6.65 -2.73
C GLU A 109 34.97 6.22 -2.82
N ARG A 110 34.64 5.01 -2.34
CA ARG A 110 33.27 4.50 -2.32
C ARG A 110 32.36 5.28 -1.39
N ILE A 111 32.82 5.63 -0.19
CA ILE A 111 32.06 6.49 0.74
C ILE A 111 31.80 7.87 0.13
N ASN A 112 32.80 8.46 -0.51
CA ASN A 112 32.67 9.76 -1.17
C ASN A 112 31.69 9.72 -2.35
N TYR A 113 31.61 8.62 -3.09
CA TYR A 113 30.60 8.42 -4.13
C TYR A 113 29.20 8.55 -3.53
N TYR A 114 28.89 7.78 -2.49
CA TYR A 114 27.57 7.82 -1.86
C TYR A 114 27.27 9.18 -1.20
N THR A 115 28.29 9.76 -0.56
CA THR A 115 28.16 11.09 0.04
C THR A 115 27.90 12.18 -1.01
N SER A 116 28.48 12.05 -2.21
CA SER A 116 28.23 12.97 -3.31
C SER A 116 26.83 12.77 -3.90
N LEU A 117 26.35 11.55 -3.96
CA LEU A 117 25.04 11.21 -4.50
C LEU A 117 23.91 11.65 -3.56
N PHE A 118 23.97 11.25 -2.31
CA PHE A 118 22.89 11.53 -1.34
C PHE A 118 23.07 12.86 -0.59
N GLY A 119 24.31 13.37 -0.47
CA GLY A 119 24.67 14.50 0.38
C GLY A 119 25.23 14.06 1.73
N LYS A 120 26.08 14.92 2.32
CA LYS A 120 26.79 14.61 3.58
C LYS A 120 25.86 14.32 4.77
N ASP A 121 24.69 14.96 4.81
CA ASP A 121 23.71 14.81 5.89
C ASP A 121 22.68 13.70 5.61
N ARG A 122 22.81 12.97 4.49
CA ARG A 122 21.86 11.96 4.06
C ARG A 122 22.50 10.60 3.72
N TYR A 123 23.81 10.45 3.93
CA TYR A 123 24.50 9.18 3.86
C TYR A 123 25.21 8.89 5.17
N TYR A 124 24.90 7.74 5.78
CA TYR A 124 25.44 7.34 7.07
C TYR A 124 26.08 5.94 6.99
N LEU A 125 27.25 5.81 7.59
CA LEU A 125 27.88 4.51 7.81
C LEU A 125 27.21 3.80 8.99
N GLU A 126 26.82 2.57 8.82
CA GLU A 126 26.00 1.83 9.79
C GLU A 126 26.88 1.08 10.80
N LEU A 127 26.68 1.33 12.09
CA LEU A 127 27.27 0.58 13.18
C LEU A 127 26.23 -0.34 13.79
N GLN A 128 26.58 -1.62 14.01
CA GLN A 128 25.73 -2.61 14.66
C GLN A 128 26.48 -3.32 15.76
N GLU A 129 25.77 -3.79 16.80
CA GLU A 129 26.35 -4.59 17.88
C GLU A 129 25.73 -5.99 17.90
N HIS A 130 26.48 -6.94 17.34
CA HIS A 130 26.13 -8.35 17.32
C HIS A 130 27.31 -9.20 17.79
N PRO A 131 27.39 -9.54 19.09
CA PRO A 131 28.51 -10.29 19.68
C PRO A 131 28.74 -11.66 19.03
N ASP A 132 27.71 -12.28 18.47
CA ASP A 132 27.78 -13.54 17.70
C ASP A 132 28.42 -13.39 16.32
N ARG A 133 28.75 -12.14 15.90
CA ARG A 133 29.34 -11.77 14.61
C ARG A 133 30.76 -11.17 14.81
N PRO A 134 31.85 -11.97 14.87
CA PRO A 134 33.18 -11.46 15.18
C PRO A 134 33.69 -10.35 14.25
N MET A 135 33.28 -10.38 12.98
CA MET A 135 33.68 -9.37 11.99
C MET A 135 33.00 -8.00 12.24
N GLN A 136 31.92 -7.95 13.00
CA GLN A 136 31.19 -6.69 13.26
C GLN A 136 32.04 -5.68 14.05
N ALA A 137 32.77 -6.15 15.05
CA ALA A 137 33.67 -5.29 15.82
C ALA A 137 34.76 -4.65 14.92
N GLN A 138 35.34 -5.44 14.02
CA GLN A 138 36.33 -4.93 13.05
C GLN A 138 35.73 -3.88 12.12
N ILE A 139 34.50 -4.10 11.64
CA ILE A 139 33.79 -3.13 10.79
C ILE A 139 33.59 -1.83 11.57
N ASN A 140 33.04 -1.89 12.78
CA ASN A 140 32.78 -0.73 13.61
C ASN A 140 34.05 0.07 13.88
N GLU A 141 35.16 -0.58 14.26
CA GLU A 141 36.45 0.07 14.51
C GLU A 141 36.95 0.83 13.27
N ASN A 142 36.91 0.20 12.09
CA ASN A 142 37.36 0.83 10.84
C ASN A 142 36.46 1.98 10.43
N ILE A 143 35.14 1.85 10.55
CA ILE A 143 34.20 2.94 10.28
C ILE A 143 34.49 4.13 11.18
N LEU A 144 34.66 3.93 12.49
CA LEU A 144 34.94 5.01 13.43
C LEU A 144 36.30 5.66 13.16
N ARG A 145 37.32 4.87 12.81
CA ARG A 145 38.65 5.36 12.45
C ARG A 145 38.59 6.27 11.22
N LEU A 146 37.94 5.80 10.13
CA LEU A 146 37.80 6.56 8.90
C LEU A 146 36.93 7.81 9.10
N SER A 147 35.84 7.68 9.87
CA SER A 147 34.96 8.82 10.19
C SER A 147 35.66 9.89 11.00
N LYS A 148 36.56 9.51 11.93
CA LYS A 148 37.37 10.47 12.69
C LYS A 148 38.34 11.23 11.80
N ILE A 149 38.89 10.59 10.77
CA ILE A 149 39.87 11.21 9.87
C ILE A 149 39.17 12.10 8.82
N HIS A 150 38.07 11.65 8.25
CA HIS A 150 37.44 12.26 7.06
C HIS A 150 36.12 12.98 7.36
N GLY A 151 35.61 12.89 8.59
CA GLY A 151 34.35 13.51 8.98
C GLY A 151 33.10 12.87 8.42
N TYR A 152 33.14 11.54 8.15
CA TYR A 152 31.96 10.84 7.72
C TYR A 152 30.94 10.68 8.84
N GLU A 153 29.66 10.75 8.46
CA GLU A 153 28.55 10.51 9.39
C GLU A 153 28.34 9.00 9.58
N TYR A 154 27.96 8.60 10.79
CA TYR A 154 27.64 7.22 11.10
C TYR A 154 26.46 7.13 12.04
N VAL A 155 25.74 6.02 12.03
CA VAL A 155 24.49 5.80 12.79
C VAL A 155 24.48 4.42 13.43
N ALA A 156 23.96 4.34 14.65
CA ALA A 156 23.67 3.08 15.31
C ALA A 156 22.36 2.48 14.80
N THR A 157 22.38 1.23 14.40
CA THR A 157 21.18 0.48 14.03
C THR A 157 21.16 -0.87 14.73
N ASN A 158 19.96 -1.43 14.89
CA ASN A 158 19.78 -2.79 15.33
C ASN A 158 19.10 -3.58 14.22
N ASN A 159 19.65 -4.74 13.87
CA ASN A 159 19.08 -5.62 12.86
C ASN A 159 17.99 -6.51 13.50
N SER A 160 16.86 -5.90 13.87
CA SER A 160 15.78 -6.57 14.61
C SER A 160 14.92 -7.45 13.70
N TYR A 161 14.63 -8.66 14.15
CA TYR A 161 13.78 -9.64 13.47
C TYR A 161 12.53 -10.02 14.27
N TYR A 162 12.49 -9.71 15.59
CA TYR A 162 11.39 -10.05 16.49
C TYR A 162 11.31 -9.01 17.62
N LEU A 163 10.19 -8.99 18.36
CA LEU A 163 9.91 -7.94 19.35
C LEU A 163 10.70 -8.14 20.65
N THR A 164 10.66 -9.34 21.21
CA THR A 164 11.31 -9.64 22.49
C THR A 164 12.26 -10.82 22.35
N PRO A 165 13.29 -10.97 23.22
CA PRO A 165 14.20 -12.08 23.18
C PRO A 165 13.50 -13.46 23.23
N ASP A 166 12.34 -13.55 23.88
CA ASP A 166 11.55 -14.79 23.98
C ASP A 166 10.98 -15.24 22.62
N ASP A 167 10.85 -14.31 21.66
CA ASP A 167 10.33 -14.59 20.31
C ASP A 167 11.38 -15.21 19.37
N ALA A 168 12.63 -15.33 19.80
CA ALA A 168 13.73 -15.87 18.98
C ALA A 168 13.43 -17.26 18.43
N GLY A 169 12.82 -18.15 19.24
CA GLY A 169 12.44 -19.50 18.81
C GLY A 169 11.35 -19.51 17.74
N VAL A 170 10.40 -18.57 17.81
CA VAL A 170 9.35 -18.42 16.80
C VAL A 170 9.96 -17.95 15.47
N GLN A 171 10.87 -16.96 15.51
CA GLN A 171 11.58 -16.48 14.33
C GLN A 171 12.43 -17.59 13.69
N ASP A 172 13.09 -18.41 14.51
CA ASP A 172 13.88 -19.53 14.03
C ASP A 172 13.04 -20.58 13.31
N MET A 173 11.86 -20.90 13.85
CA MET A 173 10.88 -21.78 13.21
C MET A 173 10.39 -21.20 11.88
N MET A 174 10.05 -19.91 11.83
CA MET A 174 9.65 -19.24 10.59
C MET A 174 10.75 -19.26 9.52
N SER A 175 12.00 -19.11 9.94
CA SER A 175 13.16 -19.18 9.04
C SER A 175 13.36 -20.59 8.47
N ALA A 176 13.13 -21.63 9.27
CA ALA A 176 13.14 -23.01 8.82
C ALA A 176 12.06 -23.29 7.79
N VAL A 177 10.82 -22.85 8.04
CA VAL A 177 9.70 -22.95 7.09
C VAL A 177 10.02 -22.21 5.78
N ALA A 178 10.50 -20.96 5.86
CA ALA A 178 10.83 -20.14 4.70
C ALA A 178 11.94 -20.75 3.83
N SER A 179 12.92 -21.42 4.45
CA SER A 179 14.02 -22.09 3.74
C SER A 179 13.68 -23.51 3.28
N GLY A 180 12.53 -24.07 3.69
CA GLY A 180 12.15 -25.46 3.43
C GLY A 180 13.06 -26.49 4.14
N ARG A 181 13.69 -26.11 5.24
CA ARG A 181 14.61 -26.96 6.02
C ARG A 181 13.99 -27.38 7.34
N ALA A 182 14.39 -28.56 7.83
CA ALA A 182 13.98 -29.03 9.15
C ALA A 182 14.67 -28.21 10.26
N LEU A 183 14.04 -28.11 11.44
CA LEU A 183 14.61 -27.37 12.59
C LEU A 183 15.92 -27.95 13.09
N ASP A 184 16.10 -29.24 12.97
CA ASP A 184 17.31 -30.02 13.38
C ASP A 184 18.35 -30.10 12.27
N ASP A 185 18.17 -29.49 11.12
CA ASP A 185 19.17 -29.42 10.04
C ASP A 185 20.36 -28.55 10.49
N PRO A 186 21.57 -29.14 10.66
CA PRO A 186 22.73 -28.40 11.14
C PRO A 186 23.26 -27.34 10.15
N ASP A 187 22.92 -27.46 8.87
CA ASP A 187 23.40 -26.57 7.81
C ASP A 187 22.44 -25.38 7.55
N ARG A 188 21.37 -25.27 8.31
CA ARG A 188 20.45 -24.13 8.16
C ARG A 188 20.99 -22.87 8.84
N ALA A 189 20.69 -21.73 8.26
CA ALA A 189 20.93 -20.44 8.90
C ALA A 189 19.98 -20.25 10.10
N THR A 190 20.54 -19.81 11.23
CA THR A 190 19.78 -19.50 12.45
C THR A 190 20.26 -18.19 13.06
N LEU A 191 19.36 -17.48 13.73
CA LEU A 191 19.61 -16.27 14.52
C LEU A 191 19.63 -16.55 16.03
N MET A 192 19.53 -17.84 16.44
CA MET A 192 19.48 -18.24 17.85
C MET A 192 20.77 -17.97 18.65
N ASN A 193 21.87 -17.68 17.95
CA ASN A 193 23.18 -17.43 18.58
C ASN A 193 23.38 -15.98 19.03
N GLY A 194 22.46 -15.08 18.72
CA GLY A 194 22.48 -13.67 19.05
C GLY A 194 21.13 -13.12 19.47
N ASP A 195 21.11 -11.91 19.99
CA ASP A 195 19.89 -11.18 20.26
C ASP A 195 19.58 -10.20 19.14
N TYR A 196 18.47 -10.48 18.42
CA TYR A 196 17.95 -9.71 17.29
C TYR A 196 16.54 -9.17 17.60
N SER A 197 16.24 -8.95 18.89
CA SER A 197 15.00 -8.32 19.32
C SER A 197 15.01 -6.79 19.09
N VAL A 198 13.86 -6.17 19.21
CA VAL A 198 13.77 -4.70 19.27
C VAL A 198 14.29 -4.25 20.64
N ARG A 199 15.43 -3.57 20.64
CA ARG A 199 16.07 -3.11 21.87
C ARG A 199 15.49 -1.78 22.33
N PRO A 200 15.25 -1.59 23.64
CA PRO A 200 14.88 -0.30 24.21
C PRO A 200 15.97 0.77 24.02
N ASP A 201 15.58 2.03 23.96
CA ASP A 201 16.50 3.17 23.79
C ASP A 201 17.68 3.16 24.76
N ARG A 202 17.42 2.88 26.05
CA ARG A 202 18.45 2.81 27.08
C ARG A 202 19.49 1.72 26.77
N GLU A 203 19.07 0.57 26.30
CA GLU A 203 19.97 -0.51 25.93
C GLU A 203 20.82 -0.13 24.71
N MET A 204 20.23 0.51 23.71
CA MET A 204 20.95 1.02 22.55
C MET A 204 21.98 2.08 22.95
N GLU A 205 21.65 2.99 23.85
CA GLU A 205 22.58 3.99 24.38
C GLU A 205 23.77 3.33 25.11
N GLU A 206 23.51 2.32 25.96
CA GLU A 206 24.53 1.56 26.67
C GLU A 206 25.45 0.79 25.71
N LEU A 207 24.92 0.17 24.65
CA LEU A 207 25.68 -0.57 23.64
C LEU A 207 26.62 0.33 22.83
N PHE A 208 26.20 1.56 22.53
CA PHE A 208 26.96 2.51 21.73
C PHE A 208 27.63 3.62 22.57
N VAL A 209 27.88 3.38 23.85
CA VAL A 209 28.54 4.36 24.74
C VAL A 209 29.89 4.81 24.19
N TYR A 210 30.60 3.99 23.43
CA TYR A 210 31.86 4.30 22.75
C TYR A 210 31.69 5.16 21.49
N ALA A 211 30.49 5.32 21.00
CA ALA A 211 30.14 6.07 19.79
C ALA A 211 28.82 6.85 19.97
N PRO A 212 28.70 7.78 20.95
CA PRO A 212 27.45 8.44 21.31
C PRO A 212 26.80 9.18 20.12
N ARG A 213 27.61 9.73 19.22
CA ARG A 213 27.11 10.36 17.99
C ARG A 213 26.31 9.40 17.09
N ALA A 214 26.63 8.10 17.13
CA ALA A 214 25.90 7.10 16.36
C ALA A 214 24.44 6.98 16.83
N TYR A 215 24.24 7.01 18.15
CA TYR A 215 22.91 7.01 18.76
C TYR A 215 22.17 8.33 18.51
N GLU A 216 22.84 9.50 18.71
CA GLU A 216 22.26 10.81 18.43
C GLU A 216 21.80 10.95 16.96
N ASN A 217 22.56 10.42 16.01
CA ASN A 217 22.20 10.46 14.60
C ASN A 217 20.97 9.64 14.25
N SER A 218 20.61 8.61 15.02
CA SER A 218 19.36 7.89 14.80
C SER A 218 18.14 8.79 15.04
N ALA A 219 18.15 9.58 16.11
CA ALA A 219 17.11 10.57 16.38
C ALA A 219 17.10 11.69 15.32
N LYS A 220 18.28 12.19 14.92
CA LYS A 220 18.41 13.19 13.85
C LYS A 220 17.81 12.70 12.52
N ILE A 221 18.05 11.44 12.15
CA ILE A 221 17.46 10.84 10.95
C ILE A 221 15.93 10.78 11.08
N ALA A 222 15.40 10.35 12.23
CA ALA A 222 13.97 10.32 12.47
C ALA A 222 13.32 11.71 12.34
N ASP A 223 13.98 12.76 12.84
CA ASP A 223 13.51 14.14 12.74
C ASP A 223 13.53 14.71 11.31
N MET A 224 14.39 14.20 10.44
CA MET A 224 14.43 14.59 9.03
C MET A 224 13.28 14.00 8.20
N ILE A 225 12.60 12.97 8.70
CA ILE A 225 11.54 12.28 7.98
C ILE A 225 10.20 12.95 8.27
N ASP A 226 9.57 13.47 7.21
CA ASP A 226 8.19 14.00 7.22
C ASP A 226 7.35 13.31 6.14
N LEU A 227 7.10 12.02 6.35
CA LEU A 227 6.36 11.19 5.41
C LEU A 227 4.95 10.93 5.92
N HIS A 228 3.98 11.51 5.22
CA HIS A 228 2.56 11.21 5.40
C HIS A 228 2.04 10.40 4.20
N ILE A 229 1.52 9.22 4.49
CA ILE A 229 0.84 8.38 3.49
C ILE A 229 -0.65 8.45 3.75
N ASP A 230 -1.37 9.03 2.79
CA ASP A 230 -2.83 9.06 2.85
C ASP A 230 -3.39 7.64 2.67
N HIS A 231 -4.01 7.15 3.72
CA HIS A 231 -4.77 5.89 3.71
C HIS A 231 -6.25 6.12 3.39
N GLY A 232 -6.58 7.31 2.87
CA GLY A 232 -7.96 7.68 2.52
C GLY A 232 -8.60 6.60 1.67
N GLY A 233 -9.77 6.16 2.11
CA GLY A 233 -10.80 5.31 1.53
C GLY A 233 -10.44 4.34 0.39
N TYR A 234 -11.36 3.49 0.06
CA TYR A 234 -11.21 2.59 -1.08
C TYR A 234 -11.09 3.40 -2.37
N LYS A 235 -9.96 3.31 -3.07
CA LYS A 235 -9.75 3.90 -4.40
C LYS A 235 -10.19 2.89 -5.45
N ILE A 236 -11.49 2.74 -5.61
CA ILE A 236 -12.06 1.92 -6.67
C ILE A 236 -11.93 2.70 -7.97
N PRO A 237 -11.45 2.09 -9.07
CA PRO A 237 -11.44 2.73 -10.37
C PRO A 237 -12.85 3.18 -10.78
N VAL A 238 -12.96 4.38 -11.33
CA VAL A 238 -14.23 4.86 -11.91
C VAL A 238 -14.52 4.05 -13.18
N PHE A 239 -15.72 3.49 -13.29
CA PHE A 239 -16.14 2.77 -14.48
C PHE A 239 -16.55 3.78 -15.57
N PRO A 240 -15.85 3.85 -16.72
CA PRO A 240 -16.20 4.78 -17.78
C PRO A 240 -17.46 4.32 -18.50
N LEU A 241 -18.43 5.21 -18.68
CA LEU A 241 -19.57 4.96 -19.54
C LEU A 241 -19.14 4.92 -21.03
N SER A 242 -19.66 3.98 -21.80
CA SER A 242 -19.56 4.01 -23.27
C SER A 242 -20.32 5.21 -23.84
N GLU A 243 -20.09 5.56 -25.12
CA GLU A 243 -20.80 6.64 -25.79
C GLU A 243 -22.33 6.47 -25.72
N LYS A 244 -22.81 5.23 -25.96
CA LYS A 244 -24.23 4.90 -25.89
C LYS A 244 -24.78 5.09 -24.47
N GLU A 245 -24.10 4.58 -23.46
CA GLU A 245 -24.51 4.70 -22.06
C GLU A 245 -24.49 6.17 -21.62
N SER A 246 -23.53 6.98 -22.09
CA SER A 246 -23.45 8.42 -21.83
C SER A 246 -24.63 9.19 -22.43
N GLU A 247 -25.09 8.83 -23.62
CA GLU A 247 -26.30 9.39 -24.23
C GLU A 247 -27.56 9.02 -23.45
N GLU A 248 -27.68 7.75 -23.04
CA GLU A 248 -28.81 7.24 -22.25
C GLU A 248 -28.83 7.89 -20.85
N TYR A 249 -27.69 8.03 -20.21
CA TYR A 249 -27.56 8.75 -18.93
C TYR A 249 -27.94 10.24 -19.05
N SER A 250 -27.56 10.89 -20.15
CA SER A 250 -27.96 12.27 -20.42
C SER A 250 -29.49 12.41 -20.59
N LYS A 251 -30.15 11.46 -21.24
CA LYS A 251 -31.63 11.40 -21.34
C LYS A 251 -32.26 11.18 -19.96
N TYR A 252 -31.68 10.28 -19.16
CA TYR A 252 -32.12 10.06 -17.79
C TYR A 252 -32.03 11.35 -16.97
N LEU A 253 -30.91 12.07 -17.01
CA LEU A 253 -30.77 13.36 -16.27
C LEU A 253 -31.81 14.38 -16.69
N ALA A 254 -32.15 14.43 -17.95
CA ALA A 254 -33.20 15.32 -18.50
C ALA A 254 -34.63 14.92 -18.07
N SER A 255 -34.87 13.66 -17.72
CA SER A 255 -36.15 13.13 -17.28
C SER A 255 -36.47 13.34 -15.82
N ILE A 256 -35.46 13.75 -15.01
CA ILE A 256 -35.62 13.91 -13.56
C ILE A 256 -36.62 15.04 -13.28
N PRO A 257 -37.68 14.81 -12.46
CA PRO A 257 -38.62 15.80 -12.13
C PRO A 257 -38.00 17.01 -11.39
N THR A 258 -38.25 18.22 -11.87
CA THR A 258 -37.76 19.48 -11.27
C THR A 258 -38.56 19.96 -10.08
N LYS A 259 -39.75 19.36 -9.83
CA LYS A 259 -40.63 19.74 -8.72
C LYS A 259 -40.12 19.14 -7.41
N ASN A 260 -39.42 19.98 -6.64
CA ASN A 260 -39.11 19.68 -5.25
C ASN A 260 -40.24 20.17 -4.36
N THR A 261 -40.65 19.40 -3.35
CA THR A 261 -41.53 19.84 -2.28
C THR A 261 -40.71 20.20 -1.04
N GLU A 262 -41.35 20.82 -0.02
CA GLU A 262 -40.67 21.16 1.25
C GLU A 262 -40.06 19.93 1.97
N THR A 263 -40.51 18.72 1.65
CA THR A 263 -40.14 17.49 2.35
C THR A 263 -39.41 16.46 1.46
N THR A 264 -39.35 16.68 0.14
CA THR A 264 -38.83 15.69 -0.80
C THR A 264 -38.16 16.34 -1.99
N THR A 265 -36.99 15.83 -2.31
CA THR A 265 -36.23 16.22 -3.49
C THR A 265 -35.95 14.97 -4.36
N PHE A 266 -36.06 15.16 -5.67
CA PHE A 266 -35.52 14.16 -6.62
C PHE A 266 -34.04 14.42 -6.78
N GLN A 267 -33.26 13.39 -6.55
CA GLN A 267 -31.82 13.43 -6.72
C GLN A 267 -31.41 12.55 -7.89
N SER A 268 -30.54 13.07 -8.77
CA SER A 268 -29.93 12.26 -9.80
C SER A 268 -29.04 11.18 -9.18
N LEU A 269 -29.10 10.00 -9.76
CA LEU A 269 -28.13 8.95 -9.43
C LEU A 269 -26.77 9.32 -10.03
N PRO A 270 -25.65 9.07 -9.33
CA PRO A 270 -24.34 9.05 -9.96
C PRO A 270 -24.30 8.07 -11.16
N SER A 271 -23.47 8.33 -12.14
CA SER A 271 -23.43 7.57 -13.39
C SER A 271 -23.24 6.06 -13.20
N GLU A 272 -22.38 5.67 -12.27
CA GLU A 272 -22.13 4.25 -11.96
C GLU A 272 -23.30 3.59 -11.23
N GLU A 273 -23.98 4.29 -10.35
CA GLU A 273 -25.19 3.81 -9.69
C GLU A 273 -26.34 3.64 -10.68
N TRP A 274 -26.54 4.63 -11.55
CA TRP A 274 -27.52 4.57 -12.63
C TRP A 274 -27.25 3.39 -13.56
N LEU A 275 -26.01 3.21 -13.99
CA LEU A 275 -25.61 2.08 -14.85
C LEU A 275 -25.87 0.73 -14.16
N LEU A 276 -25.43 0.59 -12.92
CA LEU A 276 -25.64 -0.65 -12.16
C LEU A 276 -27.12 -0.99 -12.02
N ARG A 277 -27.96 -0.02 -11.69
CA ARG A 277 -29.42 -0.19 -11.62
C ARG A 277 -30.01 -0.59 -12.96
N THR A 278 -29.62 0.07 -14.04
CA THR A 278 -30.05 -0.27 -15.42
C THR A 278 -29.68 -1.71 -15.77
N LEU A 279 -28.47 -2.13 -15.50
CA LEU A 279 -28.01 -3.50 -15.72
C LEU A 279 -28.83 -4.52 -14.90
N CYS A 280 -29.13 -4.22 -13.65
CA CYS A 280 -29.95 -5.07 -12.81
C CYS A 280 -31.36 -5.21 -13.33
N ILE A 281 -31.96 -4.12 -13.82
CA ILE A 281 -33.33 -4.13 -14.41
C ILE A 281 -33.35 -5.00 -15.67
N GLU A 282 -32.37 -4.86 -16.56
CA GLU A 282 -32.25 -5.71 -17.75
C GLU A 282 -32.17 -7.21 -17.39
N TRP A 283 -31.37 -7.55 -16.34
CA TRP A 283 -31.22 -8.90 -15.88
C TRP A 283 -32.45 -9.48 -15.17
N LEU A 284 -33.27 -8.65 -14.53
CA LEU A 284 -34.55 -9.12 -13.95
C LEU A 284 -35.46 -9.76 -14.99
N ASN A 285 -35.57 -9.17 -16.19
CA ASN A 285 -36.35 -9.71 -17.30
C ASN A 285 -35.85 -11.10 -17.68
N HIS A 286 -34.53 -11.25 -17.83
CA HIS A 286 -33.93 -12.53 -18.23
C HIS A 286 -34.04 -13.62 -17.18
N ARG A 287 -33.95 -13.27 -15.88
CA ARG A 287 -33.85 -14.27 -14.82
C ARG A 287 -35.19 -14.71 -14.27
N TYR A 288 -36.16 -13.80 -14.25
CA TYR A 288 -37.44 -14.02 -13.58
C TYR A 288 -38.64 -13.98 -14.53
N ASP A 289 -38.39 -13.77 -15.81
CA ASP A 289 -39.42 -13.62 -16.84
C ASP A 289 -40.43 -12.52 -16.49
N PHE A 290 -39.88 -11.38 -15.98
CA PHE A 290 -40.66 -10.19 -15.69
C PHE A 290 -40.79 -9.33 -16.94
N ASP A 291 -42.02 -8.96 -17.29
CA ASP A 291 -42.25 -7.90 -18.24
C ASP A 291 -42.14 -6.56 -17.51
N ILE A 292 -40.89 -6.02 -17.47
CA ILE A 292 -40.63 -4.71 -16.90
C ILE A 292 -40.89 -3.65 -17.98
N SER A 293 -42.01 -2.97 -17.86
CA SER A 293 -42.38 -1.90 -18.80
C SER A 293 -41.42 -0.69 -18.66
N PRO A 294 -41.34 0.22 -19.65
CA PRO A 294 -40.59 1.46 -19.56
C PRO A 294 -40.97 2.31 -18.33
N ILE A 295 -42.25 2.25 -17.91
CA ILE A 295 -42.72 2.98 -16.71
C ILE A 295 -42.17 2.34 -15.43
N ASP A 296 -42.09 1.00 -15.36
CA ASP A 296 -41.46 0.29 -14.24
C ASP A 296 -39.98 0.66 -14.14
N GLN A 297 -39.27 0.78 -15.27
CA GLN A 297 -37.88 1.20 -15.32
C GLN A 297 -37.70 2.61 -14.78
N ASP A 298 -38.58 3.54 -15.16
CA ASP A 298 -38.58 4.92 -14.62
C ASP A 298 -38.74 4.95 -13.11
N ILE A 299 -39.61 4.10 -12.55
CA ILE A 299 -39.84 4.01 -11.10
C ILE A 299 -38.58 3.54 -10.37
N LEU A 300 -37.90 2.51 -10.91
CA LEU A 300 -36.70 1.92 -10.31
C LEU A 300 -35.46 2.80 -10.44
N LEU A 301 -35.41 3.69 -11.43
CA LEU A 301 -34.28 4.60 -11.67
C LEU A 301 -34.39 5.94 -10.92
N HIS A 302 -35.57 6.30 -10.41
CA HIS A 302 -35.71 7.56 -9.69
C HIS A 302 -35.47 7.42 -8.19
N LYS A 303 -34.43 8.08 -7.69
CA LYS A 303 -34.13 8.13 -6.26
C LYS A 303 -34.94 9.25 -5.58
N ILE A 304 -35.81 8.86 -4.67
CA ILE A 304 -36.56 9.81 -3.86
C ILE A 304 -35.85 10.03 -2.53
N VAL A 305 -35.37 11.25 -2.29
CA VAL A 305 -34.72 11.63 -1.03
C VAL A 305 -35.72 12.39 -0.16
N ILE A 306 -36.01 11.85 1.01
CA ILE A 306 -36.88 12.46 1.98
C ILE A 306 -36.05 13.25 2.99
N THR A 307 -36.10 14.56 2.91
CA THR A 307 -35.22 15.48 3.67
C THR A 307 -35.61 15.70 5.13
N LYS A 308 -36.82 15.31 5.55
CA LYS A 308 -37.34 15.58 6.92
C LYS A 308 -37.79 14.35 7.69
N SER A 309 -37.36 13.16 7.33
CA SER A 309 -37.77 11.93 8.02
C SER A 309 -36.58 11.26 8.69
N GLU A 310 -36.69 10.94 9.97
CA GLU A 310 -35.71 10.18 10.74
C GLU A 310 -35.66 8.70 10.33
N LYS A 311 -36.66 8.18 9.60
CA LYS A 311 -36.70 6.78 9.12
C LYS A 311 -36.03 6.67 7.75
N LYS A 312 -35.06 5.72 7.65
CA LYS A 312 -34.50 5.31 6.35
C LYS A 312 -35.56 4.63 5.50
N ILE A 313 -35.41 4.65 4.16
CA ILE A 313 -36.32 3.97 3.22
C ILE A 313 -36.39 2.47 3.52
N SER A 314 -35.26 1.84 3.91
CA SER A 314 -35.19 0.45 4.32
C SER A 314 -36.06 0.06 5.51
N ASP A 315 -36.40 1.04 6.36
CA ASP A 315 -37.14 0.83 7.63
C ASP A 315 -38.62 1.12 7.49
N ARG A 316 -39.11 1.37 6.29
CA ARG A 316 -40.51 1.71 6.01
C ARG A 316 -41.31 0.50 5.55
N SER A 317 -42.57 0.47 5.97
CA SER A 317 -43.50 -0.53 5.44
C SER A 317 -43.83 -0.21 3.96
N VAL A 318 -44.31 -1.23 3.25
CA VAL A 318 -44.71 -1.09 1.85
C VAL A 318 -45.83 -0.02 1.71
N GLU A 319 -46.76 0.00 2.68
CA GLU A 319 -47.84 1.00 2.70
C GLU A 319 -47.29 2.43 2.89
N GLU A 320 -46.28 2.62 3.76
CA GLU A 320 -45.62 3.91 3.93
C GLU A 320 -44.90 4.38 2.66
N LEU A 321 -44.29 3.45 1.93
CA LEU A 321 -43.65 3.73 0.63
C LEU A 321 -44.69 4.04 -0.46
N TYR A 322 -45.84 3.37 -0.46
CA TYR A 322 -46.95 3.66 -1.37
C TYR A 322 -47.52 5.04 -1.11
N THR A 323 -47.82 5.40 0.15
CA THR A 323 -48.34 6.73 0.52
C THR A 323 -47.38 7.84 0.10
N LEU A 324 -46.07 7.58 0.19
CA LEU A 324 -45.04 8.50 -0.32
C LEU A 324 -45.07 8.57 -1.87
N ALA A 325 -45.16 7.43 -2.53
CA ALA A 325 -45.22 7.35 -3.98
C ALA A 325 -46.45 8.06 -4.53
N GLU A 326 -47.61 7.97 -3.85
CA GLU A 326 -48.86 8.69 -4.21
C GLU A 326 -48.73 10.22 -4.30
N SER A 327 -47.79 10.78 -3.53
CA SER A 327 -47.52 12.22 -3.57
C SER A 327 -46.63 12.67 -4.74
N TYR A 328 -45.98 11.74 -5.44
CA TYR A 328 -44.95 12.06 -6.43
C TYR A 328 -45.17 11.44 -7.81
N TYR A 329 -45.78 10.25 -7.86
CA TYR A 329 -46.07 9.57 -9.12
C TYR A 329 -47.45 9.95 -9.66
N SER A 330 -47.58 9.91 -10.97
CA SER A 330 -48.89 10.06 -11.56
C SER A 330 -49.84 8.93 -11.11
N PRO A 331 -51.14 9.14 -11.08
CA PRO A 331 -52.12 8.09 -10.73
C PRO A 331 -51.91 6.79 -11.50
N GLU A 332 -51.50 6.88 -12.78
CA GLU A 332 -51.25 5.70 -13.64
C GLU A 332 -50.05 4.91 -13.15
N LYS A 333 -48.95 5.57 -12.71
CA LYS A 333 -47.77 4.90 -12.12
C LYS A 333 -48.11 4.22 -10.79
N ILE A 334 -48.96 4.83 -9.98
CA ILE A 334 -49.40 4.23 -8.70
C ILE A 334 -50.27 3.01 -8.93
N GLU A 335 -51.21 3.08 -9.89
CA GLU A 335 -52.03 1.93 -10.28
C GLU A 335 -51.18 0.78 -10.77
N LEU A 336 -50.14 1.03 -11.57
CA LEU A 336 -49.21 0.03 -12.04
C LEU A 336 -48.47 -0.66 -10.90
N ILE A 337 -47.87 0.08 -9.96
CA ILE A 337 -47.19 -0.49 -8.79
C ILE A 337 -48.17 -1.33 -7.96
N SER A 338 -49.38 -0.88 -7.79
CA SER A 338 -50.46 -1.58 -7.07
C SER A 338 -50.82 -2.90 -7.73
N SER A 339 -50.74 -2.97 -9.07
CA SER A 339 -51.05 -4.17 -9.88
C SER A 339 -49.93 -5.25 -9.79
N TRP A 340 -48.75 -4.93 -9.29
CA TRP A 340 -47.69 -5.91 -9.16
C TRP A 340 -48.08 -7.05 -8.21
N ASP A 341 -47.82 -8.31 -8.62
CA ASP A 341 -47.99 -9.43 -7.73
C ASP A 341 -46.99 -9.42 -6.56
N ASN A 342 -47.24 -10.22 -5.53
CA ASN A 342 -46.43 -10.27 -4.35
C ASN A 342 -45.00 -10.74 -4.66
N ARG A 343 -44.82 -11.64 -5.64
CA ARG A 343 -43.51 -12.13 -6.06
C ARG A 343 -42.66 -11.01 -6.68
N LYS A 344 -43.23 -10.20 -7.57
CA LYS A 344 -42.55 -9.05 -8.19
C LYS A 344 -42.17 -8.03 -7.11
N LYS A 345 -43.08 -7.72 -6.18
CA LYS A 345 -42.83 -6.81 -5.06
C LYS A 345 -41.67 -7.27 -4.18
N ASP A 346 -41.62 -8.56 -3.84
CA ASP A 346 -40.57 -9.12 -2.98
C ASP A 346 -39.19 -9.12 -3.67
N ILE A 347 -39.13 -9.42 -4.95
CA ILE A 347 -37.88 -9.41 -5.72
C ILE A 347 -37.34 -7.99 -5.85
N ILE A 348 -38.22 -7.01 -6.16
CA ILE A 348 -37.82 -5.61 -6.29
C ILE A 348 -37.37 -5.06 -4.92
N ARG A 349 -38.08 -5.38 -3.84
CA ARG A 349 -37.64 -5.01 -2.49
C ARG A 349 -36.25 -5.57 -2.16
N ARG A 350 -36.00 -6.82 -2.52
CA ARG A 350 -34.69 -7.46 -2.31
C ARG A 350 -33.62 -6.77 -3.15
N LEU A 351 -33.89 -6.45 -4.42
CA LEU A 351 -32.97 -5.71 -5.29
C LEU A 351 -32.62 -4.36 -4.69
N GLU A 352 -33.60 -3.57 -4.25
CA GLU A 352 -33.36 -2.26 -3.64
C GLU A 352 -32.53 -2.36 -2.36
N TYR A 353 -32.78 -3.37 -1.55
CA TYR A 353 -31.95 -3.63 -0.37
C TYR A 353 -30.50 -3.91 -0.75
N GLU A 354 -30.22 -4.81 -1.69
CA GLU A 354 -28.86 -5.13 -2.13
C GLU A 354 -28.15 -3.92 -2.75
N LEU A 355 -28.84 -3.16 -3.60
CA LEU A 355 -28.28 -1.95 -4.19
C LEU A 355 -28.00 -0.88 -3.14
N SER A 356 -28.83 -0.73 -2.12
CA SER A 356 -28.58 0.21 -1.02
C SER A 356 -27.33 -0.14 -0.22
N VAL A 357 -27.04 -1.44 -0.02
CA VAL A 357 -25.81 -1.90 0.62
C VAL A 357 -24.59 -1.58 -0.24
N VAL A 358 -24.66 -1.87 -1.55
CA VAL A 358 -23.59 -1.58 -2.50
C VAL A 358 -23.28 -0.08 -2.55
N GLU A 359 -24.32 0.76 -2.59
CA GLU A 359 -24.23 2.23 -2.56
C GLU A 359 -23.58 2.73 -1.26
N LEU A 360 -24.05 2.24 -0.11
CA LEU A 360 -23.50 2.62 1.20
C LEU A 360 -22.00 2.33 1.32
N MET A 361 -21.56 1.25 0.70
CA MET A 361 -20.15 0.85 0.68
C MET A 361 -19.33 1.53 -0.44
N GLY A 362 -19.96 2.27 -1.35
CA GLY A 362 -19.30 2.93 -2.48
C GLY A 362 -18.80 1.98 -3.56
N PHE A 363 -19.42 0.80 -3.74
CA PHE A 363 -18.96 -0.25 -4.65
C PHE A 363 -19.68 -0.30 -6.00
N ASN A 364 -20.47 0.71 -6.37
CA ASN A 364 -21.21 0.73 -7.65
C ASN A 364 -20.28 0.48 -8.85
N GLY A 365 -19.18 1.22 -8.97
CA GLY A 365 -18.20 1.06 -10.04
C GLY A 365 -17.55 -0.34 -10.04
N TYR A 366 -17.25 -0.90 -8.88
CA TYR A 366 -16.70 -2.26 -8.77
C TYR A 366 -17.66 -3.30 -9.38
N PHE A 367 -18.95 -3.23 -9.07
CA PHE A 367 -19.93 -4.16 -9.64
C PHE A 367 -20.12 -3.95 -11.15
N CYS A 368 -20.02 -2.72 -11.66
CA CYS A 368 -20.01 -2.44 -13.09
C CYS A 368 -18.79 -3.09 -13.78
N ILE A 369 -17.60 -2.99 -13.20
CA ILE A 369 -16.38 -3.66 -13.70
C ILE A 369 -16.57 -5.18 -13.73
N VAL A 370 -17.09 -5.79 -12.66
CA VAL A 370 -17.33 -7.23 -12.59
C VAL A 370 -18.35 -7.68 -13.63
N ALA A 371 -19.44 -6.92 -13.83
CA ALA A 371 -20.43 -7.19 -14.86
C ALA A 371 -19.83 -7.17 -16.27
N ASP A 372 -18.94 -6.21 -16.55
CA ASP A 372 -18.24 -6.10 -17.83
C ASP A 372 -17.30 -7.29 -18.07
N PHE A 373 -16.52 -7.72 -17.09
CA PHE A 373 -15.69 -8.93 -17.17
C PHE A 373 -16.53 -10.18 -17.47
N ILE A 374 -17.68 -10.35 -16.82
CA ILE A 374 -18.57 -11.48 -17.06
C ILE A 374 -19.15 -11.44 -18.48
N ARG A 375 -19.50 -10.25 -18.99
CA ARG A 375 -19.99 -10.08 -20.36
C ARG A 375 -18.93 -10.43 -21.40
N TYR A 376 -17.68 -9.99 -21.15
CA TYR A 376 -16.56 -10.29 -22.05
C TYR A 376 -16.19 -11.78 -22.06
N GLY A 377 -16.33 -12.47 -20.93
CA GLY A 377 -16.00 -13.90 -20.79
C GLY A 377 -17.06 -14.88 -21.31
N LYS A 378 -18.27 -14.40 -21.63
CA LYS A 378 -19.36 -15.17 -22.24
C LYS A 378 -19.37 -15.04 -23.76
#